data_aebc48c9d75713c911e54af5b834b347
#
_entry.id   aebc48c9d75713c911e54af5b834b347
#
_cell.length_a   1.000
_cell.length_b   1.000
_cell.length_c   1.000
_cell.angle_alpha   90.00
_cell.angle_beta   90.00
_cell.angle_gamma   90.00
#
_symmetry.space_group_name_H-M   'P 1'
#
loop_
_entity.id
_entity.type
_entity.pdbx_description
1 polymer ?
#
loop_
_entity_poly.entity_id
_entity_poly.type
_entity_poly.pdbx_seq_one_letter_code
_entity_poly.pdbx_strand_id
1 'polypeptide(L)'
;MAQSDTVVRILDTAEALFAEKGFAETSLRAITSRAKVNLAAVNYHFGSKKALIHAGFARYLDPFCEEFNKELAILEKKSEVSLEELLEVLARCTVNVPATKGSLSVFMRLLGLAYTQAQGHMRRYLQEHYGQTFLRFTNLLKLSSADLPDAERFWRIHFMLGAVVFTMSSLDALRDIALSDYNEKTRIADLVARLLPVVTAAMQAPVPVQPELVKH
;
A
#
# COMPACT_ATOMS: atom_id res chain seq x y z
N MET A 1 -19.93 -19.44 -12.29
CA MET A 1 -20.31 -18.02 -12.18
C MET A 1 -20.76 -17.63 -10.75
N ALA A 2 -21.78 -18.24 -10.15
CA ALA A 2 -22.28 -17.85 -8.81
C ALA A 2 -21.26 -17.90 -7.66
N GLN A 3 -20.28 -18.80 -7.68
CA GLN A 3 -19.28 -18.97 -6.63
C GLN A 3 -18.24 -17.83 -6.66
N SER A 4 -17.86 -17.36 -7.86
CA SER A 4 -16.98 -16.20 -8.07
C SER A 4 -17.62 -14.90 -7.53
N ASP A 5 -18.91 -14.69 -7.79
CA ASP A 5 -19.64 -13.49 -7.36
C ASP A 5 -19.77 -13.41 -5.83
N THR A 6 -19.95 -14.56 -5.16
CA THR A 6 -20.03 -14.62 -3.70
C THR A 6 -18.69 -14.27 -3.04
N VAL A 7 -17.57 -14.77 -3.56
CA VAL A 7 -16.23 -14.47 -3.08
C VAL A 7 -15.94 -12.98 -3.23
N VAL A 8 -16.24 -12.39 -4.40
CA VAL A 8 -16.05 -10.95 -4.65
C VAL A 8 -16.87 -10.11 -3.68
N ARG A 9 -18.16 -10.42 -3.49
CA ARG A 9 -19.01 -9.69 -2.53
C ARG A 9 -18.52 -9.76 -1.09
N ILE A 10 -18.00 -10.92 -0.67
CA ILE A 10 -17.43 -11.08 0.67
C ILE A 10 -16.18 -10.21 0.81
N LEU A 11 -15.28 -10.22 -0.18
CA LEU A 11 -14.06 -9.41 -0.18
C LEU A 11 -14.36 -7.92 -0.19
N ASP A 12 -15.22 -7.44 -1.11
CA ASP A 12 -15.60 -6.04 -1.19
C ASP A 12 -16.18 -5.53 0.14
N THR A 13 -17.07 -6.34 0.74
CA THR A 13 -17.69 -6.01 2.03
C THR A 13 -16.69 -6.03 3.17
N ALA A 14 -15.79 -7.00 3.19
CA ALA A 14 -14.77 -7.13 4.23
C ALA A 14 -13.78 -5.99 4.18
N GLU A 15 -13.24 -5.67 3.00
CA GLU A 15 -12.33 -4.56 2.77
C GLU A 15 -12.95 -3.22 3.20
N ALA A 16 -14.20 -2.96 2.82
CA ALA A 16 -14.92 -1.74 3.23
C ALA A 16 -15.08 -1.66 4.75
N LEU A 17 -15.52 -2.75 5.40
CA LEU A 17 -15.71 -2.78 6.85
C LEU A 17 -14.39 -2.71 7.63
N PHE A 18 -13.33 -3.35 7.14
CA PHE A 18 -12.01 -3.22 7.74
C PHE A 18 -11.48 -1.79 7.62
N ALA A 19 -11.67 -1.14 6.47
CA ALA A 19 -11.28 0.24 6.27
C ALA A 19 -12.10 1.23 7.12
N GLU A 20 -13.39 0.94 7.37
CA GLU A 20 -14.28 1.78 8.18
C GLU A 20 -13.99 1.65 9.68
N LYS A 21 -13.83 0.42 10.18
CA LYS A 21 -13.84 0.09 11.63
C LYS A 21 -12.52 -0.47 12.15
N GLY A 22 -11.60 -0.81 11.26
CA GLY A 22 -10.40 -1.55 11.61
C GLY A 22 -10.59 -3.06 11.69
N PHE A 23 -9.47 -3.77 11.76
CA PHE A 23 -9.50 -5.23 11.79
C PHE A 23 -10.12 -5.80 13.07
N ALA A 24 -9.81 -5.22 14.23
CA ALA A 24 -10.29 -5.72 15.51
C ALA A 24 -11.82 -5.67 15.61
N GLU A 25 -12.39 -4.51 15.34
CA GLU A 25 -13.82 -4.20 15.52
C GLU A 25 -14.74 -4.81 14.44
N THR A 26 -14.18 -5.35 13.37
CA THR A 26 -14.96 -5.96 12.30
C THR A 26 -15.14 -7.46 12.56
N SER A 27 -16.37 -7.90 12.80
CA SER A 27 -16.71 -9.32 12.99
C SER A 27 -17.09 -10.00 11.67
N LEU A 28 -16.88 -11.33 11.58
CA LEU A 28 -17.38 -12.12 10.43
C LEU A 28 -18.90 -12.03 10.28
N ARG A 29 -19.66 -11.89 11.40
CA ARG A 29 -21.11 -11.71 11.36
C ARG A 29 -21.49 -10.37 10.72
N ALA A 30 -20.77 -9.29 11.00
CA ALA A 30 -21.00 -7.99 10.38
C ALA A 30 -20.75 -8.07 8.86
N ILE A 31 -19.67 -8.76 8.46
CA ILE A 31 -19.34 -8.97 7.05
C ILE A 31 -20.44 -9.78 6.35
N THR A 32 -20.85 -10.92 6.90
CA THR A 32 -21.86 -11.79 6.30
C THR A 32 -23.22 -11.12 6.19
N SER A 33 -23.63 -10.36 7.21
CA SER A 33 -24.87 -9.60 7.21
C SER A 33 -24.88 -8.54 6.09
N ARG A 34 -23.80 -7.73 5.97
CA ARG A 34 -23.69 -6.68 4.95
C ARG A 34 -23.52 -7.25 3.54
N ALA A 35 -22.78 -8.36 3.38
CA ALA A 35 -22.59 -9.07 2.12
C ALA A 35 -23.83 -9.90 1.68
N LYS A 36 -24.83 -10.03 2.55
CA LYS A 36 -26.02 -10.89 2.35
C LYS A 36 -25.63 -12.35 2.00
N VAL A 37 -24.70 -12.91 2.76
CA VAL A 37 -24.27 -14.32 2.67
C VAL A 37 -24.37 -14.97 4.04
N ASN A 38 -24.38 -16.30 4.08
CA ASN A 38 -24.30 -17.03 5.36
C ASN A 38 -22.85 -17.18 5.84
N LEU A 39 -22.67 -17.42 7.14
CA LEU A 39 -21.35 -17.59 7.73
C LEU A 39 -20.62 -18.82 7.18
N ALA A 40 -21.36 -19.85 6.78
CA ALA A 40 -20.78 -21.05 6.17
C ALA A 40 -20.06 -20.74 4.86
N ALA A 41 -20.56 -19.78 4.06
CA ALA A 41 -19.88 -19.35 2.84
C ALA A 41 -18.51 -18.71 3.14
N VAL A 42 -18.42 -17.86 4.18
CA VAL A 42 -17.13 -17.26 4.56
C VAL A 42 -16.16 -18.31 5.07
N ASN A 43 -16.65 -19.25 5.92
CA ASN A 43 -15.82 -20.35 6.42
C ASN A 43 -15.37 -21.29 5.28
N TYR A 44 -16.23 -21.57 4.33
CA TYR A 44 -15.92 -22.42 3.17
C TYR A 44 -14.84 -21.81 2.27
N HIS A 45 -14.94 -20.48 1.96
CA HIS A 45 -14.03 -19.84 1.04
C HIS A 45 -12.73 -19.36 1.68
N PHE A 46 -12.76 -18.94 2.94
CA PHE A 46 -11.62 -18.29 3.60
C PHE A 46 -11.16 -18.99 4.88
N GLY A 47 -12.02 -19.77 5.52
CA GLY A 47 -11.70 -20.51 6.75
C GLY A 47 -11.64 -19.64 8.01
N SER A 48 -11.09 -18.43 7.95
CA SER A 48 -10.92 -17.56 9.11
C SER A 48 -10.94 -16.08 8.75
N LYS A 49 -11.18 -15.20 9.75
CA LYS A 49 -11.05 -13.74 9.59
C LYS A 49 -9.63 -13.34 9.18
N LYS A 50 -8.60 -14.02 9.73
CA LYS A 50 -7.21 -13.81 9.37
C LYS A 50 -6.96 -14.10 7.90
N ALA A 51 -7.41 -15.22 7.40
CA ALA A 51 -7.28 -15.60 5.99
C ALA A 51 -8.08 -14.64 5.08
N LEU A 52 -9.24 -14.16 5.53
CA LEU A 52 -10.00 -13.14 4.80
C LEU A 52 -9.27 -11.81 4.70
N ILE A 53 -8.58 -11.38 5.78
CA ILE A 53 -7.71 -10.20 5.75
C ILE A 53 -6.57 -10.41 4.74
N HIS A 54 -5.89 -11.56 4.78
CA HIS A 54 -4.83 -11.89 3.83
C HIS A 54 -5.33 -11.86 2.38
N ALA A 55 -6.52 -12.42 2.12
CA ALA A 55 -7.12 -12.41 0.78
C ALA A 55 -7.44 -10.97 0.29
N GLY A 56 -7.87 -10.06 1.17
CA GLY A 56 -8.04 -8.65 0.83
C GLY A 56 -6.73 -7.98 0.42
N PHE A 57 -5.62 -8.29 1.12
CA PHE A 57 -4.30 -7.79 0.71
C PHE A 57 -3.82 -8.42 -0.60
N ALA A 58 -3.97 -9.74 -0.76
CA ALA A 58 -3.57 -10.46 -1.97
C ALA A 58 -4.25 -9.90 -3.21
N ARG A 59 -5.54 -9.57 -3.10
CA ARG A 59 -6.34 -9.03 -4.21
C ARG A 59 -5.70 -7.80 -4.88
N TYR A 60 -5.00 -6.97 -4.10
CA TYR A 60 -4.27 -5.81 -4.61
C TYR A 60 -2.81 -6.13 -4.90
N LEU A 61 -2.14 -6.86 -3.99
CA LEU A 61 -0.71 -7.09 -4.08
C LEU A 61 -0.32 -8.09 -5.16
N ASP A 62 -1.15 -9.10 -5.46
CA ASP A 62 -0.83 -10.07 -6.52
C ASP A 62 -0.67 -9.40 -7.88
N PRO A 63 -1.65 -8.63 -8.42
CA PRO A 63 -1.48 -7.96 -9.70
C PRO A 63 -0.44 -6.84 -9.64
N PHE A 64 -0.29 -6.15 -8.51
CA PHE A 64 0.76 -5.17 -8.31
C PHE A 64 2.15 -5.82 -8.43
N CYS A 65 2.42 -6.88 -7.66
CA CYS A 65 3.72 -7.54 -7.66
C CYS A 65 4.02 -8.26 -8.98
N GLU A 66 3.01 -8.79 -9.66
CA GLU A 66 3.17 -9.36 -11.00
C GLU A 66 3.74 -8.33 -11.98
N GLU A 67 3.13 -7.14 -12.05
CA GLU A 67 3.58 -6.08 -12.94
C GLU A 67 4.90 -5.47 -12.46
N PHE A 68 5.01 -5.20 -11.16
CA PHE A 68 6.22 -4.62 -10.59
C PHE A 68 7.45 -5.51 -10.77
N ASN A 69 7.32 -6.84 -10.68
CA ASN A 69 8.42 -7.76 -10.95
C ASN A 69 8.91 -7.73 -12.39
N LYS A 70 8.01 -7.49 -13.37
CA LYS A 70 8.40 -7.30 -14.78
C LYS A 70 9.24 -6.03 -14.94
N GLU A 71 8.78 -4.94 -14.35
CA GLU A 71 9.48 -3.65 -14.39
C GLU A 71 10.83 -3.72 -13.66
N LEU A 72 10.89 -4.34 -12.47
CA LEU A 72 12.15 -4.56 -11.75
C LEU A 72 13.15 -5.36 -12.59
N ALA A 73 12.69 -6.39 -13.31
CA ALA A 73 13.55 -7.18 -14.18
C ALA A 73 14.12 -6.38 -15.37
N ILE A 74 13.45 -5.30 -15.78
CA ILE A 74 13.96 -4.36 -16.80
C ILE A 74 15.01 -3.45 -16.17
N LEU A 75 14.73 -2.90 -14.99
CA LEU A 75 15.64 -2.01 -14.26
C LEU A 75 16.94 -2.72 -13.87
N GLU A 76 16.87 -3.95 -13.39
CA GLU A 76 18.03 -4.77 -12.99
C GLU A 76 19.02 -5.06 -14.12
N LYS A 77 18.60 -4.90 -15.39
CA LYS A 77 19.49 -5.05 -16.57
C LYS A 77 20.22 -3.78 -16.96
N LYS A 78 19.86 -2.64 -16.38
CA LYS A 78 20.50 -1.36 -16.65
C LYS A 78 21.82 -1.27 -15.90
N SER A 79 22.79 -0.57 -16.48
CA SER A 79 24.05 -0.25 -15.83
C SER A 79 23.89 0.70 -14.65
N GLU A 80 22.88 1.55 -14.70
CA GLU A 80 22.55 2.55 -13.68
C GLU A 80 21.05 2.77 -13.66
N VAL A 81 20.48 2.92 -12.47
CA VAL A 81 19.06 3.22 -12.24
C VAL A 81 18.99 4.42 -11.31
N SER A 82 18.37 5.50 -11.77
CA SER A 82 18.18 6.68 -10.92
C SER A 82 17.08 6.43 -9.87
N LEU A 83 17.14 7.17 -8.77
CA LEU A 83 16.10 7.13 -7.74
C LEU A 83 14.74 7.53 -8.31
N GLU A 84 14.73 8.58 -9.14
CA GLU A 84 13.53 9.10 -9.81
C GLU A 84 12.87 8.01 -10.64
N GLU A 85 13.62 7.34 -11.50
CA GLU A 85 13.13 6.27 -12.37
C GLU A 85 12.54 5.11 -11.55
N LEU A 86 13.23 4.70 -10.49
CA LEU A 86 12.76 3.62 -9.61
C LEU A 86 11.44 3.97 -8.92
N LEU A 87 11.30 5.21 -8.42
CA LEU A 87 10.09 5.69 -7.76
C LEU A 87 8.94 5.94 -8.76
N GLU A 88 9.24 6.37 -9.99
CA GLU A 88 8.25 6.48 -11.07
C GLU A 88 7.65 5.10 -11.43
N VAL A 89 8.50 4.09 -11.55
CA VAL A 89 8.05 2.71 -11.80
C VAL A 89 7.17 2.21 -10.66
N LEU A 90 7.57 2.42 -9.41
CA LEU A 90 6.77 2.05 -8.24
C LEU A 90 5.40 2.76 -8.25
N ALA A 91 5.39 4.07 -8.47
CA ALA A 91 4.16 4.86 -8.52
C ALA A 91 3.24 4.40 -9.66
N ARG A 92 3.77 4.18 -10.86
CA ARG A 92 3.03 3.71 -12.02
C ARG A 92 2.39 2.34 -11.76
N CYS A 93 3.15 1.37 -11.25
CA CYS A 93 2.62 0.05 -10.91
C CYS A 93 1.55 0.14 -9.83
N THR A 94 1.72 1.03 -8.83
CA THR A 94 0.75 1.22 -7.76
C THR A 94 -0.58 1.75 -8.27
N VAL A 95 -0.59 2.77 -9.13
CA VAL A 95 -1.85 3.37 -9.60
C VAL A 95 -2.54 2.58 -10.71
N ASN A 96 -1.80 1.73 -11.42
CA ASN A 96 -2.31 0.95 -12.55
C ASN A 96 -2.91 -0.41 -12.15
N VAL A 97 -2.94 -0.76 -10.86
CA VAL A 97 -3.69 -1.96 -10.41
C VAL A 97 -5.15 -1.80 -10.83
N PRO A 98 -5.73 -2.76 -11.59
CA PRO A 98 -7.10 -2.64 -12.07
C PRO A 98 -8.10 -2.48 -10.92
N ALA A 99 -9.05 -1.55 -11.05
CA ALA A 99 -10.08 -1.29 -10.03
C ALA A 99 -10.92 -2.54 -9.70
N THR A 100 -11.06 -3.48 -10.64
CA THR A 100 -11.68 -4.79 -10.42
C THR A 100 -10.92 -5.68 -9.44
N LYS A 101 -9.65 -5.34 -9.15
CA LYS A 101 -8.77 -6.05 -8.22
C LYS A 101 -8.63 -5.36 -6.86
N GLY A 102 -9.44 -4.32 -6.61
CA GLY A 102 -9.47 -3.56 -5.37
C GLY A 102 -9.28 -2.06 -5.57
N SER A 103 -9.72 -1.28 -4.58
CA SER A 103 -9.53 0.17 -4.58
C SER A 103 -8.18 0.54 -3.97
N LEU A 104 -7.41 1.38 -4.66
CA LEU A 104 -6.13 1.91 -4.15
C LEU A 104 -6.33 2.59 -2.77
N SER A 105 -7.34 3.43 -2.64
CA SER A 105 -7.59 4.17 -1.39
C SER A 105 -7.95 3.21 -0.24
N VAL A 106 -8.76 2.20 -0.49
CA VAL A 106 -9.10 1.15 0.49
C VAL A 106 -7.85 0.35 0.85
N PHE A 107 -7.08 -0.10 -0.13
CA PHE A 107 -5.83 -0.83 0.12
C PHE A 107 -4.84 -0.01 0.97
N MET A 108 -4.63 1.27 0.64
CA MET A 108 -3.73 2.14 1.41
C MET A 108 -4.22 2.36 2.84
N ARG A 109 -5.54 2.44 3.05
CA ARG A 109 -6.12 2.51 4.39
C ARG A 109 -5.88 1.21 5.17
N LEU A 110 -6.08 0.05 4.55
CA LEU A 110 -5.79 -1.24 5.16
C LEU A 110 -4.29 -1.38 5.48
N LEU A 111 -3.42 -0.90 4.61
CA LEU A 111 -1.97 -0.92 4.82
C LEU A 111 -1.59 -0.08 6.05
N GLY A 112 -2.11 1.14 6.17
CA GLY A 112 -1.93 1.98 7.36
C GLY A 112 -2.40 1.30 8.64
N LEU A 113 -3.57 0.65 8.62
CA LEU A 113 -4.10 -0.11 9.75
C LEU A 113 -3.22 -1.34 10.09
N ALA A 114 -2.65 -2.02 9.11
CA ALA A 114 -1.74 -3.14 9.34
C ALA A 114 -0.46 -2.72 10.08
N TYR A 115 0.04 -1.51 9.82
CA TYR A 115 1.19 -0.94 10.54
C TYR A 115 0.83 -0.49 11.96
N THR A 116 -0.35 0.11 12.16
CA THR A 116 -0.73 0.74 13.45
C THR A 116 -1.40 -0.22 14.43
N GLN A 117 -2.06 -1.29 13.96
CA GLN A 117 -2.80 -2.23 14.80
C GLN A 117 -1.99 -3.48 15.23
N ALA A 118 -0.65 -3.42 15.17
CA ALA A 118 0.26 -4.49 15.63
C ALA A 118 -0.08 -5.90 15.09
N GLN A 119 -0.47 -5.99 13.83
CA GLN A 119 -0.88 -7.23 13.18
C GLN A 119 0.34 -8.12 12.83
N GLY A 120 0.98 -8.72 13.84
CA GLY A 120 2.19 -9.54 13.65
C GLY A 120 2.05 -10.65 12.59
N HIS A 121 0.83 -11.18 12.41
CA HIS A 121 0.56 -12.15 11.35
C HIS A 121 0.58 -11.52 9.94
N MET A 122 0.27 -10.22 9.81
CA MET A 122 0.33 -9.53 8.52
C MET A 122 1.78 -9.33 8.07
N ARG A 123 2.65 -8.89 8.98
CA ARG A 123 4.08 -8.76 8.66
C ARG A 123 4.66 -10.07 8.15
N ARG A 124 4.36 -11.19 8.83
CA ARG A 124 4.81 -12.53 8.41
C ARG A 124 4.24 -12.89 7.03
N TYR A 125 2.94 -12.71 6.83
CA TYR A 125 2.27 -12.98 5.57
C TYR A 125 2.89 -12.19 4.40
N LEU A 126 3.08 -10.88 4.58
CA LEU A 126 3.67 -10.01 3.56
C LEU A 126 5.11 -10.43 3.24
N GLN A 127 5.89 -10.79 4.26
CA GLN A 127 7.26 -11.24 4.06
C GLN A 127 7.33 -12.60 3.34
N GLU A 128 6.46 -13.55 3.69
CA GLU A 128 6.42 -14.88 3.08
C GLU A 128 5.98 -14.84 1.61
N HIS A 129 5.00 -13.99 1.25
CA HIS A 129 4.40 -13.98 -0.08
C HIS A 129 5.00 -12.94 -1.03
N TYR A 130 5.41 -11.79 -0.51
CA TYR A 130 5.85 -10.65 -1.31
C TYR A 130 7.29 -10.20 -0.98
N GLY A 131 7.94 -10.81 0.01
CA GLY A 131 9.24 -10.40 0.49
C GLY A 131 10.31 -10.37 -0.59
N GLN A 132 10.28 -11.28 -1.56
CA GLN A 132 11.25 -11.29 -2.67
C GLN A 132 11.08 -10.06 -3.58
N THR A 133 9.86 -9.66 -3.92
CA THR A 133 9.60 -8.47 -4.73
C THR A 133 10.10 -7.21 -4.01
N PHE A 134 9.79 -7.08 -2.72
CA PHE A 134 10.24 -5.93 -1.93
C PHE A 134 11.75 -5.94 -1.68
N LEU A 135 12.39 -7.10 -1.58
CA LEU A 135 13.85 -7.21 -1.49
C LEU A 135 14.53 -6.70 -2.77
N ARG A 136 14.04 -7.08 -3.95
CA ARG A 136 14.55 -6.57 -5.23
C ARG A 136 14.44 -5.05 -5.31
N PHE A 137 13.28 -4.52 -4.97
CA PHE A 137 13.08 -3.06 -4.92
C PHE A 137 14.05 -2.38 -3.94
N THR A 138 14.19 -2.89 -2.71
CA THR A 138 15.07 -2.28 -1.70
C THR A 138 16.55 -2.39 -2.10
N ASN A 139 16.96 -3.43 -2.83
CA ASN A 139 18.31 -3.54 -3.38
C ASN A 139 18.58 -2.46 -4.45
N LEU A 140 17.66 -2.25 -5.39
CA LEU A 140 17.78 -1.16 -6.36
C LEU A 140 17.75 0.22 -5.68
N LEU A 141 16.90 0.39 -4.68
CA LEU A 141 16.84 1.62 -3.90
C LEU A 141 18.16 1.88 -3.16
N LYS A 142 18.80 0.84 -2.65
CA LYS A 142 20.12 0.96 -2.02
C LYS A 142 21.20 1.38 -3.02
N LEU A 143 21.17 0.85 -4.23
CA LEU A 143 22.10 1.22 -5.30
C LEU A 143 21.89 2.68 -5.75
N SER A 144 20.66 3.11 -5.93
CA SER A 144 20.32 4.49 -6.34
C SER A 144 20.39 5.53 -5.20
N SER A 145 20.75 5.11 -3.97
CA SER A 145 20.97 5.96 -2.80
C SER A 145 22.18 5.49 -1.98
N ALA A 146 23.28 5.16 -2.67
CA ALA A 146 24.46 4.51 -2.05
C ALA A 146 25.08 5.29 -0.89
N ASP A 147 25.08 6.63 -0.97
CA ASP A 147 25.64 7.52 0.05
C ASP A 147 24.80 7.59 1.33
N LEU A 148 23.59 7.00 1.31
CA LEU A 148 22.68 7.05 2.44
C LEU A 148 22.93 5.88 3.40
N PRO A 149 23.21 6.12 4.70
CA PRO A 149 23.32 5.05 5.69
C PRO A 149 22.06 4.18 5.74
N ASP A 150 22.22 2.87 5.98
CA ASP A 150 21.09 1.92 5.99
C ASP A 150 19.99 2.29 6.99
N ALA A 151 20.35 2.78 8.18
CA ALA A 151 19.38 3.24 9.18
C ALA A 151 18.60 4.49 8.71
N GLU A 152 19.28 5.43 8.07
CA GLU A 152 18.65 6.63 7.52
C GLU A 152 17.72 6.27 6.36
N ARG A 153 18.15 5.38 5.46
CA ARG A 153 17.32 4.84 4.37
C ARG A 153 16.06 4.17 4.91
N PHE A 154 16.16 3.39 5.98
CA PHE A 154 15.01 2.77 6.64
C PHE A 154 13.97 3.84 7.07
N TRP A 155 14.40 4.91 7.75
CA TRP A 155 13.50 5.95 8.20
C TRP A 155 12.86 6.71 7.02
N ARG A 156 13.62 7.04 5.99
CA ARG A 156 13.10 7.75 4.81
C ARG A 156 12.10 6.91 4.03
N ILE A 157 12.31 5.61 3.88
CA ILE A 157 11.32 4.70 3.31
C ILE A 157 10.01 4.79 4.10
N HIS A 158 10.07 4.82 5.43
CA HIS A 158 8.86 4.89 6.25
C HIS A 158 8.21 6.28 6.23
N PHE A 159 8.97 7.36 6.14
CA PHE A 159 8.42 8.71 5.93
C PHE A 159 7.72 8.82 4.57
N MET A 160 8.35 8.33 3.52
CA MET A 160 7.75 8.25 2.18
C MET A 160 6.46 7.41 2.19
N LEU A 161 6.52 6.21 2.80
CA LEU A 161 5.35 5.35 2.94
C LEU A 161 4.22 6.05 3.70
N GLY A 162 4.53 6.74 4.79
CA GLY A 162 3.55 7.51 5.56
C GLY A 162 2.88 8.61 4.73
N ALA A 163 3.66 9.37 3.96
CA ALA A 163 3.14 10.40 3.06
C ALA A 163 2.21 9.80 1.99
N VAL A 164 2.63 8.71 1.34
CA VAL A 164 1.83 8.01 0.32
C VAL A 164 0.55 7.43 0.91
N VAL A 165 0.66 6.70 2.03
CA VAL A 165 -0.49 6.07 2.71
C VAL A 165 -1.50 7.12 3.15
N PHE A 166 -1.06 8.20 3.80
CA PHE A 166 -1.96 9.28 4.22
C PHE A 166 -2.68 9.90 3.01
N THR A 167 -1.93 10.30 2.00
CA THR A 167 -2.48 10.99 0.82
C THR A 167 -3.47 10.10 0.06
N MET A 168 -3.13 8.84 -0.19
CA MET A 168 -3.97 7.94 -0.97
C MET A 168 -5.18 7.40 -0.16
N SER A 169 -5.03 7.18 1.14
CA SER A 169 -6.16 6.75 1.99
C SER A 169 -7.17 7.86 2.26
N SER A 170 -6.74 9.12 2.18
CA SER A 170 -7.55 10.32 2.41
C SER A 170 -7.92 11.03 1.10
N LEU A 171 -7.76 10.37 -0.04
CA LEU A 171 -7.86 10.95 -1.38
C LEU A 171 -9.14 11.75 -1.61
N ASP A 172 -10.30 11.19 -1.26
CA ASP A 172 -11.59 11.84 -1.48
C ASP A 172 -11.73 13.10 -0.62
N ALA A 173 -11.38 13.02 0.66
CA ALA A 173 -11.43 14.17 1.57
C ALA A 173 -10.47 15.30 1.13
N LEU A 174 -9.25 14.95 0.69
CA LEU A 174 -8.28 15.93 0.19
C LEU A 174 -8.77 16.59 -1.11
N ARG A 175 -9.44 15.85 -1.98
CA ARG A 175 -10.04 16.39 -3.20
C ARG A 175 -11.19 17.36 -2.90
N ASP A 176 -12.05 17.01 -1.95
CA ASP A 176 -13.16 17.87 -1.54
C ASP A 176 -12.66 19.19 -0.95
N ILE A 177 -11.61 19.15 -0.13
CA ILE A 177 -10.94 20.34 0.41
C ILE A 177 -10.30 21.16 -0.72
N ALA A 178 -9.55 20.53 -1.62
CA ALA A 178 -8.91 21.23 -2.74
C ALA A 178 -9.92 21.89 -3.67
N LEU A 179 -11.07 21.24 -3.89
CA LEU A 179 -12.14 21.80 -4.69
C LEU A 179 -12.83 22.98 -3.96
N SER A 180 -13.11 22.82 -2.66
CA SER A 180 -13.78 23.84 -1.84
C SER A 180 -12.93 25.11 -1.70
N ASP A 181 -11.66 24.94 -1.33
CA ASP A 181 -10.83 26.06 -0.86
C ASP A 181 -10.04 26.72 -2.01
N TYR A 182 -9.70 25.93 -3.04
CA TYR A 182 -8.85 26.37 -4.15
C TYR A 182 -9.51 26.24 -5.53
N ASN A 183 -10.77 25.75 -5.61
CA ASN A 183 -11.46 25.44 -6.87
C ASN A 183 -10.66 24.48 -7.77
N GLU A 184 -9.92 23.56 -7.15
CA GLU A 184 -9.01 22.66 -7.85
C GLU A 184 -9.63 21.25 -7.96
N LYS A 185 -9.77 20.76 -9.21
CA LYS A 185 -10.16 19.38 -9.50
C LYS A 185 -8.92 18.51 -9.71
N THR A 186 -8.60 17.67 -8.75
CA THR A 186 -7.40 16.85 -8.76
C THR A 186 -7.70 15.41 -9.16
N ARG A 187 -7.05 14.90 -10.21
CA ARG A 187 -7.05 13.48 -10.58
C ARG A 187 -5.95 12.73 -9.82
N ILE A 188 -6.01 11.40 -9.78
CA ILE A 188 -4.96 10.57 -9.15
C ILE A 188 -3.60 10.84 -9.82
N ALA A 189 -3.56 10.95 -11.15
CA ALA A 189 -2.33 11.24 -11.89
C ALA A 189 -1.70 12.59 -11.50
N ASP A 190 -2.51 13.63 -11.30
CA ASP A 190 -2.05 14.95 -10.88
C ASP A 190 -1.46 14.91 -9.45
N LEU A 191 -2.08 14.11 -8.58
CA LEU A 191 -1.61 13.92 -7.21
C LEU A 191 -0.28 13.15 -7.16
N VAL A 192 -0.15 12.09 -7.97
CA VAL A 192 1.11 11.33 -8.09
C VAL A 192 2.22 12.23 -8.64
N ALA A 193 1.94 13.03 -9.67
CA ALA A 193 2.90 13.98 -10.24
C ALA A 193 3.40 15.02 -9.22
N ARG A 194 2.57 15.39 -8.23
CA ARG A 194 2.98 16.28 -7.12
C ARG A 194 3.71 15.55 -6.01
N LEU A 195 3.28 14.33 -5.69
CA LEU A 195 3.84 13.55 -4.57
C LEU A 195 5.24 13.02 -4.91
N LEU A 196 5.44 12.59 -6.16
CA LEU A 196 6.68 11.95 -6.60
C LEU A 196 7.92 12.82 -6.36
N PRO A 197 7.99 14.10 -6.80
CA PRO A 197 9.15 14.93 -6.52
C PRO A 197 9.37 15.20 -5.02
N VAL A 198 8.30 15.23 -4.21
CA VAL A 198 8.40 15.40 -2.75
C VAL A 198 9.05 14.18 -2.10
N VAL A 199 8.60 12.97 -2.44
CA VAL A 199 9.18 11.74 -1.85
C VAL A 199 10.59 11.49 -2.37
N THR A 200 10.89 11.84 -3.63
CA THR A 200 12.26 11.80 -4.18
C THR A 200 13.18 12.75 -3.42
N ALA A 201 12.78 14.00 -3.24
CA ALA A 201 13.56 14.99 -2.48
C ALA A 201 13.75 14.54 -1.01
N ALA A 202 12.75 13.92 -0.40
CA ALA A 202 12.88 13.38 0.95
C ALA A 202 13.95 12.27 1.03
N MET A 203 14.07 11.45 -0.01
CA MET A 203 15.12 10.42 -0.10
C MET A 203 16.52 11.04 -0.32
N GLN A 204 16.60 12.17 -1.01
CA GLN A 204 17.87 12.88 -1.34
C GLN A 204 18.25 13.96 -0.32
N ALA A 205 17.41 14.24 0.67
CA ALA A 205 17.69 15.27 1.68
C ALA A 205 19.04 15.00 2.39
N PRO A 206 19.77 16.02 2.85
CA PRO A 206 21.00 15.83 3.62
C PRO A 206 20.73 14.99 4.87
N VAL A 207 21.69 14.14 5.24
CA VAL A 207 21.61 13.39 6.52
C VAL A 207 21.70 14.41 7.65
N PRO A 208 20.76 14.40 8.60
CA PRO A 208 20.81 15.34 9.71
C PRO A 208 22.07 15.07 10.56
N VAL A 209 22.83 16.13 10.82
CA VAL A 209 23.84 16.10 11.87
C VAL A 209 23.08 15.84 13.17
N GLN A 210 23.44 14.78 13.91
CA GLN A 210 22.72 14.38 15.14
C GLN A 210 22.49 15.63 16.01
N PRO A 211 21.25 16.02 16.28
CA PRO A 211 21.04 17.12 17.21
C PRO A 211 21.40 16.62 18.59
N GLU A 212 22.22 17.37 19.33
CA GLU A 212 22.40 17.16 20.78
C GLU A 212 21.10 17.38 21.59
N LEU A 213 19.96 17.40 20.94
CA LEU A 213 18.72 18.02 21.39
C LEU A 213 17.77 17.10 22.17
N VAL A 214 18.10 15.84 22.45
CA VAL A 214 17.25 15.04 23.36
C VAL A 214 18.12 14.18 24.26
N LYS A 215 18.63 14.76 25.34
CA LYS A 215 18.95 13.98 26.54
C LYS A 215 17.63 13.77 27.29
N HIS A 216 17.06 12.58 27.19
CA HIS A 216 16.02 12.10 28.08
C HIS A 216 16.64 11.20 29.13
#